data_c7266bdb0a19084821a6a72ea5ea45c8
#
_entry.id   c7266bdb0a19084821a6a72ea5ea45c8
#
_cell.length_a   1.000
_cell.length_b   1.000
_cell.length_c   1.000
_cell.angle_alpha   90.00
_cell.angle_beta   90.00
_cell.angle_gamma   90.00
#
_symmetry.space_group_name_H-M   'P 1'
#
loop_
_entity.id
_entity.type
_entity.pdbx_description
1 polymer ?
#
loop_
_entity_poly.entity_id
_entity_poly.type
_entity_poly.pdbx_seq_one_letter_code
_entity_poly.pdbx_strand_id
1 'polypeptide(L)'
;IYKGEKSKMSVLEKIDSPADLKNISNQELEELASEIRAAVLHKVSNVGGHVGPNLGVTELTIALHKVFNSPVDKFIWDVSHQTYPHKILTGRKNGFTDGHFHDITPYTSQRESEHDFFTVGHTSTSIANALGYAKPRDLTKDKGNIIAVIGDGSISGGLAMEALNNAGDFQGNLIILFNDNQMSIAENHGGLYRNLAELRETNGQAENNFFKTFGLDYK
;
A
#
# COMPACT_ATOMS: atom_id res chain seq x y z
N ILE A 1 29.45 -38.80 -6.44
CA ILE A 1 29.60 -37.77 -5.40
C ILE A 1 28.96 -36.50 -5.97
N TYR A 2 27.66 -36.32 -5.78
CA TYR A 2 26.99 -35.07 -6.07
C TYR A 2 27.41 -34.06 -5.00
N LYS A 3 28.20 -33.04 -5.39
CA LYS A 3 28.37 -31.84 -4.57
C LYS A 3 27.00 -31.18 -4.53
N GLY A 4 26.33 -31.23 -3.38
CA GLY A 4 25.10 -30.46 -3.17
C GLY A 4 25.39 -28.97 -3.42
N GLU A 5 24.74 -28.37 -4.41
CA GLU A 5 24.66 -26.95 -4.52
C GLU A 5 24.08 -26.47 -3.19
N LYS A 6 24.78 -25.61 -2.48
CA LYS A 6 24.21 -24.86 -1.35
C LYS A 6 23.05 -24.08 -1.93
N SER A 7 21.83 -24.43 -1.57
CA SER A 7 20.64 -23.65 -1.90
C SER A 7 20.94 -22.19 -1.50
N LYS A 8 20.92 -21.29 -2.47
CA LYS A 8 21.05 -19.84 -2.22
C LYS A 8 19.92 -19.48 -1.27
N MET A 9 20.24 -18.88 -0.13
CA MET A 9 19.21 -18.38 0.81
C MET A 9 18.31 -17.40 0.06
N SER A 10 16.99 -17.56 0.20
CA SER A 10 16.01 -16.67 -0.43
C SER A 10 16.16 -15.24 0.12
N VAL A 11 15.85 -14.26 -0.69
CA VAL A 11 15.94 -12.85 -0.26
C VAL A 11 14.90 -12.59 0.83
N LEU A 12 13.71 -13.18 0.72
CA LEU A 12 12.64 -13.07 1.71
C LEU A 12 13.05 -13.61 3.09
N GLU A 13 13.88 -14.65 3.15
CA GLU A 13 14.40 -15.17 4.41
C GLU A 13 15.22 -14.15 5.19
N LYS A 14 15.88 -13.21 4.49
CA LYS A 14 16.70 -12.14 5.08
C LYS A 14 15.87 -10.97 5.64
N ILE A 15 14.58 -10.92 5.36
CA ILE A 15 13.70 -9.81 5.72
C ILE A 15 12.88 -10.20 6.95
N ASP A 16 13.19 -9.62 8.09
CA ASP A 16 12.42 -9.75 9.33
C ASP A 16 11.74 -8.44 9.73
N SER A 17 12.20 -7.32 9.16
CA SER A 17 11.68 -5.99 9.43
C SER A 17 11.83 -5.08 8.20
N PRO A 18 11.10 -3.95 8.14
CA PRO A 18 11.29 -2.97 7.06
C PRO A 18 12.71 -2.40 6.97
N ALA A 19 13.45 -2.39 8.08
CA ALA A 19 14.82 -1.89 8.11
C ALA A 19 15.78 -2.73 7.25
N ASP A 20 15.52 -4.03 7.13
CA ASP A 20 16.36 -4.94 6.34
C ASP A 20 16.35 -4.60 4.86
N LEU A 21 15.24 -4.04 4.36
CA LEU A 21 15.12 -3.59 2.97
C LEU A 21 16.12 -2.50 2.59
N LYS A 22 16.58 -1.70 3.55
CA LYS A 22 17.50 -0.59 3.28
C LYS A 22 18.82 -1.07 2.67
N ASN A 23 19.22 -2.31 2.98
CA ASN A 23 20.47 -2.92 2.54
C ASN A 23 20.33 -3.84 1.31
N ILE A 24 19.11 -4.04 0.81
CA ILE A 24 18.83 -4.91 -0.34
C ILE A 24 19.13 -4.16 -1.65
N SER A 25 19.86 -4.81 -2.57
CA SER A 25 20.18 -4.29 -3.90
C SER A 25 18.95 -4.28 -4.82
N ASN A 26 18.99 -3.49 -5.89
CA ASN A 26 17.87 -3.44 -6.85
C ASN A 26 17.57 -4.82 -7.47
N GLN A 27 18.61 -5.61 -7.78
CA GLN A 27 18.41 -6.97 -8.30
C GLN A 27 17.71 -7.87 -7.27
N GLU A 28 18.10 -7.79 -6.00
CA GLU A 28 17.45 -8.53 -4.92
C GLU A 28 16.01 -8.05 -4.67
N LEU A 29 15.67 -6.78 -4.94
CA LEU A 29 14.29 -6.30 -4.82
C LEU A 29 13.36 -6.96 -5.84
N GLU A 30 13.83 -7.23 -7.06
CA GLU A 30 13.06 -7.96 -8.08
C GLU A 30 12.85 -9.43 -7.67
N GLU A 31 13.89 -10.07 -7.14
CA GLU A 31 13.81 -11.43 -6.59
C GLU A 31 12.81 -11.48 -5.41
N LEU A 32 12.92 -10.52 -4.49
CA LEU A 32 12.01 -10.37 -3.34
C LEU A 32 10.56 -10.21 -3.77
N ALA A 33 10.28 -9.39 -4.80
CA ALA A 33 8.92 -9.21 -5.31
C ALA A 33 8.34 -10.53 -5.82
N SER A 34 9.14 -11.34 -6.50
CA SER A 34 8.74 -12.67 -6.98
C SER A 34 8.47 -13.64 -5.82
N GLU A 35 9.31 -13.62 -4.79
CA GLU A 35 9.16 -14.46 -3.60
C GLU A 35 7.93 -14.08 -2.77
N ILE A 36 7.67 -12.77 -2.61
CA ILE A 36 6.45 -12.27 -1.93
C ILE A 36 5.20 -12.74 -2.69
N ARG A 37 5.18 -12.62 -4.02
CA ARG A 37 4.05 -13.12 -4.83
C ARG A 37 3.83 -14.62 -4.65
N ALA A 38 4.89 -15.40 -4.63
CA ALA A 38 4.81 -16.84 -4.40
C ALA A 38 4.21 -17.15 -3.02
N ALA A 39 4.65 -16.45 -1.97
CA ALA A 39 4.13 -16.61 -0.61
C ALA A 39 2.64 -16.21 -0.51
N VAL A 40 2.24 -15.10 -1.14
CA VAL A 40 0.84 -14.68 -1.22
C VAL A 40 0.00 -15.74 -1.93
N LEU A 41 0.43 -16.22 -3.11
CA LEU A 41 -0.29 -17.25 -3.86
C LEU A 41 -0.40 -18.55 -3.06
N HIS A 42 0.66 -18.95 -2.37
CA HIS A 42 0.64 -20.12 -1.50
C HIS A 42 -0.44 -20.00 -0.42
N LYS A 43 -0.48 -18.89 0.31
CA LYS A 43 -1.52 -18.65 1.32
C LYS A 43 -2.93 -18.65 0.72
N VAL A 44 -3.17 -17.86 -0.30
CA VAL A 44 -4.54 -17.66 -0.83
C VAL A 44 -5.08 -18.89 -1.54
N SER A 45 -4.22 -19.74 -2.11
CA SER A 45 -4.63 -21.02 -2.70
C SER A 45 -5.11 -22.02 -1.65
N ASN A 46 -4.66 -21.91 -0.40
CA ASN A 46 -5.03 -22.79 0.70
C ASN A 46 -6.24 -22.29 1.50
N VAL A 47 -6.34 -20.98 1.74
CA VAL A 47 -7.34 -20.43 2.68
C VAL A 47 -8.23 -19.35 2.07
N GLY A 48 -8.08 -19.06 0.78
CA GLY A 48 -8.76 -17.96 0.12
C GLY A 48 -8.16 -16.59 0.44
N GLY A 49 -8.69 -15.55 -0.20
CA GLY A 49 -8.27 -14.16 0.00
C GLY A 49 -8.24 -13.35 -1.29
N HIS A 50 -7.79 -12.10 -1.19
CA HIS A 50 -7.69 -11.19 -2.32
C HIS A 50 -6.37 -11.43 -3.08
N VAL A 51 -6.43 -11.99 -4.28
CA VAL A 51 -5.25 -12.30 -5.10
C VAL A 51 -4.76 -11.06 -5.84
N GLY A 52 -5.56 -10.56 -6.79
CA GLY A 52 -5.19 -9.46 -7.69
C GLY A 52 -4.65 -8.22 -6.98
N PRO A 53 -5.37 -7.67 -5.98
CA PRO A 53 -4.92 -6.50 -5.24
C PRO A 53 -3.56 -6.65 -4.56
N ASN A 54 -3.27 -7.85 -4.02
CA ASN A 54 -1.98 -8.09 -3.35
C ASN A 54 -0.83 -8.27 -4.34
N LEU A 55 -1.05 -8.97 -5.45
CA LEU A 55 -0.02 -9.14 -6.48
C LEU A 55 0.31 -7.82 -7.18
N GLY A 56 -0.71 -6.98 -7.41
CA GLY A 56 -0.57 -5.71 -8.14
C GLY A 56 0.18 -4.62 -7.39
N VAL A 57 0.24 -4.68 -6.05
CA VAL A 57 0.92 -3.65 -5.22
C VAL A 57 2.23 -4.14 -4.62
N THR A 58 2.75 -5.29 -5.03
CA THR A 58 3.95 -5.87 -4.41
C THR A 58 5.15 -4.93 -4.54
N GLU A 59 5.51 -4.49 -5.74
CA GLU A 59 6.62 -3.56 -5.97
C GLU A 59 6.38 -2.21 -5.31
N LEU A 60 5.16 -1.70 -5.39
CA LEU A 60 4.78 -0.46 -4.72
C LEU A 60 5.02 -0.55 -3.22
N THR A 61 4.61 -1.65 -2.60
CA THR A 61 4.80 -1.86 -1.16
C THR A 61 6.29 -1.99 -0.80
N ILE A 62 7.07 -2.70 -1.59
CA ILE A 62 8.52 -2.79 -1.43
C ILE A 62 9.14 -1.39 -1.53
N ALA A 63 8.77 -0.61 -2.55
CA ALA A 63 9.29 0.74 -2.76
C ALA A 63 8.95 1.67 -1.59
N LEU A 64 7.71 1.62 -1.07
CA LEU A 64 7.32 2.38 0.12
C LEU A 64 8.20 2.04 1.32
N HIS A 65 8.39 0.77 1.62
CA HIS A 65 9.26 0.34 2.73
C HIS A 65 10.75 0.58 2.48
N LYS A 66 11.18 0.64 1.20
CA LYS A 66 12.55 0.99 0.82
C LYS A 66 12.84 2.49 1.06
N VAL A 67 11.87 3.35 0.80
CA VAL A 67 12.02 4.82 0.89
C VAL A 67 11.72 5.31 2.30
N PHE A 68 10.58 4.93 2.85
CA PHE A 68 10.08 5.41 4.13
C PHE A 68 10.41 4.48 5.29
N ASN A 69 10.35 4.98 6.51
CA ASN A 69 10.73 4.26 7.74
C ASN A 69 9.50 3.99 8.62
N SER A 70 8.72 2.96 8.29
CA SER A 70 7.62 2.51 9.13
C SER A 70 8.16 1.88 10.44
N PRO A 71 7.58 2.16 11.63
CA PRO A 71 6.30 2.83 11.88
C PRO A 71 6.37 4.35 12.08
N VAL A 72 7.55 4.98 11.96
CA VAL A 72 7.69 6.44 12.06
C VAL A 72 6.91 7.12 10.92
N ASP A 73 7.19 6.70 9.70
CA ASP A 73 6.35 7.02 8.54
C ASP A 73 5.13 6.08 8.52
N LYS A 74 3.94 6.65 8.35
CA LYS A 74 2.69 5.91 8.50
C LYS A 74 2.03 5.66 7.16
N PHE A 75 1.80 4.39 6.83
CA PHE A 75 1.04 3.98 5.66
C PHE A 75 -0.41 3.72 6.05
N ILE A 76 -1.32 4.48 5.49
CA ILE A 76 -2.77 4.38 5.73
C ILE A 76 -3.40 3.74 4.49
N TRP A 77 -3.65 2.45 4.57
CA TRP A 77 -4.16 1.65 3.47
C TRP A 77 -5.68 1.77 3.35
N ASP A 78 -6.17 2.11 2.16
CA ASP A 78 -7.60 2.07 1.88
C ASP A 78 -8.10 0.63 1.80
N VAL A 79 -9.24 0.31 2.38
CA VAL A 79 -9.75 -1.07 2.53
C VAL A 79 -8.78 -1.99 3.28
N SER A 80 -7.54 -1.92 2.96
CA SER A 80 -6.40 -2.74 3.41
C SER A 80 -6.39 -4.21 2.96
N HIS A 81 -7.21 -4.57 2.00
CA HIS A 81 -7.26 -5.90 1.39
C HIS A 81 -6.03 -6.25 0.53
N GLN A 82 -5.19 -5.25 0.22
CA GLN A 82 -3.95 -5.35 -0.56
C GLN A 82 -2.69 -5.35 0.31
N THR A 83 -2.80 -5.67 1.61
CA THR A 83 -1.72 -5.48 2.57
C THR A 83 -0.89 -6.74 2.89
N TYR A 84 -1.06 -7.83 2.18
CA TYR A 84 -0.22 -9.02 2.40
C TYR A 84 1.27 -8.75 2.18
N PRO A 85 1.72 -8.04 1.11
CA PRO A 85 3.12 -7.64 0.99
C PRO A 85 3.61 -6.79 2.18
N HIS A 86 2.77 -5.85 2.65
CA HIS A 86 3.07 -5.05 3.83
C HIS A 86 3.24 -5.92 5.09
N LYS A 87 2.35 -6.89 5.31
CA LYS A 87 2.46 -7.81 6.45
C LYS A 87 3.73 -8.65 6.39
N ILE A 88 4.08 -9.17 5.22
CA ILE A 88 5.31 -9.92 5.00
C ILE A 88 6.53 -9.08 5.40
N LEU A 89 6.61 -7.85 4.89
CA LEU A 89 7.75 -6.95 5.10
C LEU A 89 7.83 -6.37 6.53
N THR A 90 6.76 -6.49 7.30
CA THR A 90 6.67 -5.99 8.68
C THR A 90 6.69 -7.11 9.71
N GLY A 91 7.40 -8.21 9.43
CA GLY A 91 7.71 -9.27 10.40
C GLY A 91 6.66 -10.37 10.51
N ARG A 92 5.62 -10.36 9.64
CA ARG A 92 4.53 -11.36 9.69
C ARG A 92 4.62 -12.41 8.58
N LYS A 93 5.81 -12.62 7.99
CA LYS A 93 6.02 -13.59 6.88
C LYS A 93 5.61 -15.02 7.26
N ASN A 94 5.69 -15.41 8.54
CA ASN A 94 5.25 -16.73 9.00
C ASN A 94 3.76 -16.99 8.74
N GLY A 95 2.90 -15.97 8.75
CA GLY A 95 1.49 -16.09 8.40
C GLY A 95 1.22 -16.50 6.94
N PHE A 96 2.27 -16.74 6.16
CA PHE A 96 2.22 -17.20 4.77
C PHE A 96 2.81 -18.60 4.58
N THR A 97 3.07 -19.32 5.68
CA THR A 97 3.59 -20.68 5.70
C THR A 97 2.55 -21.68 6.21
N ASP A 98 2.73 -22.95 5.89
CA ASP A 98 1.83 -24.03 6.28
C ASP A 98 1.63 -24.08 7.80
N GLY A 99 0.39 -24.22 8.20
CA GLY A 99 0.02 -24.26 9.63
C GLY A 99 -0.18 -22.87 10.28
N HIS A 100 0.22 -21.79 9.61
CA HIS A 100 0.19 -20.42 10.16
C HIS A 100 -0.71 -19.44 9.42
N PHE A 101 -1.45 -19.89 8.41
CA PHE A 101 -2.26 -19.02 7.56
C PHE A 101 -3.32 -18.20 8.31
N HIS A 102 -3.78 -18.67 9.46
CA HIS A 102 -4.78 -18.02 10.30
C HIS A 102 -4.20 -17.13 11.40
N ASP A 103 -2.87 -17.03 11.52
CA ASP A 103 -2.20 -16.21 12.53
C ASP A 103 -2.27 -14.71 12.19
N ILE A 104 -2.65 -14.37 10.96
CA ILE A 104 -2.84 -13.01 10.49
C ILE A 104 -4.22 -12.82 9.85
N THR A 105 -4.78 -11.64 10.02
CA THR A 105 -6.03 -11.25 9.35
C THR A 105 -5.80 -10.83 7.89
N PRO A 106 -6.83 -10.86 7.03
CA PRO A 106 -6.70 -10.42 5.63
C PRO A 106 -6.60 -8.91 5.45
N TYR A 107 -6.80 -8.12 6.50
CA TYR A 107 -6.77 -6.66 6.53
C TYR A 107 -5.74 -6.17 7.56
N THR A 108 -5.43 -4.87 7.57
CA THR A 108 -4.64 -4.28 8.65
C THR A 108 -5.34 -4.44 10.00
N SER A 109 -4.56 -4.65 11.05
CA SER A 109 -5.06 -4.78 12.40
C SER A 109 -4.05 -4.23 13.40
N GLN A 110 -4.44 -3.22 14.15
CA GLN A 110 -3.64 -2.64 15.24
C GLN A 110 -3.27 -3.64 16.33
N ARG A 111 -3.99 -4.77 16.41
CA ARG A 111 -3.68 -5.85 17.35
C ARG A 111 -2.54 -6.76 16.88
N GLU A 112 -2.24 -6.74 15.58
CA GLU A 112 -1.20 -7.59 14.99
C GLU A 112 0.16 -6.91 14.97
N SER A 113 0.20 -5.60 14.72
CA SER A 113 1.46 -4.90 14.47
C SER A 113 1.36 -3.41 14.74
N GLU A 114 2.46 -2.82 15.22
CA GLU A 114 2.64 -1.38 15.33
C GLU A 114 2.71 -0.67 13.96
N HIS A 115 2.89 -1.41 12.89
CA HIS A 115 2.88 -0.90 11.52
C HIS A 115 1.47 -0.73 10.95
N ASP A 116 0.45 -1.25 11.63
CA ASP A 116 -0.97 -1.17 11.24
C ASP A 116 -1.69 -0.10 12.08
N PHE A 117 -1.94 1.06 11.50
CA PHE A 117 -2.48 2.23 12.21
C PHE A 117 -4.01 2.23 12.36
N PHE A 118 -4.70 1.40 11.57
CA PHE A 118 -6.14 1.21 11.64
C PHE A 118 -6.49 -0.26 11.46
N THR A 119 -7.56 -0.68 12.13
CA THR A 119 -8.26 -1.91 11.79
C THR A 119 -9.39 -1.51 10.86
N VAL A 120 -9.23 -1.78 9.57
CA VAL A 120 -10.13 -1.28 8.52
C VAL A 120 -10.39 -2.35 7.46
N GLY A 121 -11.53 -2.28 6.82
CA GLY A 121 -11.96 -3.11 5.69
C GLY A 121 -12.93 -2.35 4.78
N HIS A 122 -13.23 -1.08 5.10
CA HIS A 122 -14.14 -0.22 4.34
C HIS A 122 -13.39 0.65 3.34
N THR A 123 -13.97 0.82 2.15
CA THR A 123 -13.41 1.66 1.08
C THR A 123 -13.48 3.15 1.41
N SER A 124 -12.67 3.94 0.70
CA SER A 124 -12.72 5.41 0.67
C SER A 124 -12.32 6.12 1.96
N THR A 125 -11.70 5.39 2.91
CA THR A 125 -11.43 5.90 4.27
C THR A 125 -9.99 6.41 4.45
N SER A 126 -9.05 6.01 3.60
CA SER A 126 -7.61 6.22 3.85
C SER A 126 -7.21 7.68 3.91
N ILE A 127 -7.71 8.54 3.03
CA ILE A 127 -7.36 9.96 2.98
C ILE A 127 -7.85 10.68 4.25
N ALA A 128 -9.10 10.42 4.67
CA ALA A 128 -9.66 11.00 5.89
C ALA A 128 -8.87 10.56 7.12
N ASN A 129 -8.54 9.26 7.21
CA ASN A 129 -7.73 8.71 8.29
C ASN A 129 -6.32 9.27 8.30
N ALA A 130 -5.70 9.45 7.13
CA ALA A 130 -4.37 10.06 6.99
C ALA A 130 -4.36 11.52 7.45
N LEU A 131 -5.37 12.31 7.09
CA LEU A 131 -5.54 13.68 7.60
C LEU A 131 -5.67 13.71 9.13
N GLY A 132 -6.37 12.69 9.71
CA GLY A 132 -6.49 12.53 11.15
C GLY A 132 -5.16 12.30 11.87
N TYR A 133 -4.14 11.76 11.18
CA TYR A 133 -2.75 11.66 11.69
C TYR A 133 -1.90 12.86 11.32
N ALA A 134 -2.07 13.42 10.12
CA ALA A 134 -1.23 14.51 9.63
C ALA A 134 -1.44 15.82 10.43
N LYS A 135 -2.70 16.17 10.71
CA LYS A 135 -3.02 17.39 11.48
C LYS A 135 -2.43 17.38 12.89
N PRO A 136 -2.63 16.35 13.74
CA PRO A 136 -1.99 16.28 15.06
C PRO A 136 -0.46 16.26 14.97
N ARG A 137 0.13 15.51 14.03
CA ARG A 137 1.58 15.47 13.83
C ARG A 137 2.17 16.88 13.65
N ASP A 138 1.54 17.71 12.81
CA ASP A 138 2.02 19.05 12.53
C ASP A 138 1.84 19.97 13.76
N LEU A 139 0.75 19.81 14.50
CA LEU A 139 0.50 20.55 15.74
C LEU A 139 1.51 20.20 16.84
N THR A 140 1.86 18.93 16.97
CA THR A 140 2.83 18.44 17.96
C THR A 140 4.28 18.58 17.47
N LYS A 141 4.49 18.93 16.20
CA LYS A 141 5.78 18.96 15.53
C LYS A 141 6.50 17.61 15.53
N ASP A 142 5.74 16.53 15.55
CA ASP A 142 6.26 15.19 15.42
C ASP A 142 6.86 14.96 14.02
N LYS A 143 7.73 13.96 13.92
CA LYS A 143 8.39 13.59 12.67
C LYS A 143 7.63 12.47 11.98
N GLY A 144 7.98 12.24 10.72
CA GLY A 144 7.45 11.18 9.89
C GLY A 144 6.45 11.67 8.86
N ASN A 145 6.38 10.94 7.77
CA ASN A 145 5.46 11.19 6.69
C ASN A 145 4.15 10.45 6.95
N ILE A 146 3.05 10.99 6.46
CA ILE A 146 1.76 10.30 6.46
C ILE A 146 1.39 10.05 5.00
N ILE A 147 1.22 8.79 4.65
CA ILE A 147 0.99 8.32 3.30
C ILE A 147 -0.34 7.59 3.25
N ALA A 148 -1.34 8.16 2.57
CA ALA A 148 -2.58 7.48 2.24
C ALA A 148 -2.37 6.68 0.94
N VAL A 149 -2.72 5.40 0.95
CA VAL A 149 -2.70 4.56 -0.25
C VAL A 149 -4.14 4.23 -0.63
N ILE A 150 -4.57 4.67 -1.81
CA ILE A 150 -5.95 4.51 -2.27
C ILE A 150 -5.98 4.07 -3.73
N GLY A 151 -6.90 3.17 -4.07
CA GLY A 151 -7.13 2.70 -5.43
C GLY A 151 -8.21 3.50 -6.16
N ASP A 152 -8.24 3.36 -7.47
CA ASP A 152 -9.20 4.00 -8.38
C ASP A 152 -10.67 3.61 -8.08
N GLY A 153 -10.93 2.37 -7.69
CA GLY A 153 -12.28 1.96 -7.28
C GLY A 153 -12.77 2.67 -6.01
N SER A 154 -11.87 3.03 -5.10
CA SER A 154 -12.21 3.66 -3.82
C SER A 154 -12.30 5.19 -3.88
N ILE A 155 -11.59 5.84 -4.81
CA ILE A 155 -11.51 7.31 -4.87
C ILE A 155 -12.86 7.97 -5.18
N SER A 156 -13.78 7.26 -5.83
CA SER A 156 -15.12 7.75 -6.15
C SER A 156 -16.10 7.77 -4.96
N GLY A 157 -15.72 7.21 -3.82
CA GLY A 157 -16.57 7.21 -2.64
C GLY A 157 -16.71 8.60 -2.00
N GLY A 158 -17.89 8.92 -1.45
CA GLY A 158 -18.18 10.22 -0.89
C GLY A 158 -17.20 10.67 0.19
N LEU A 159 -16.79 9.76 1.07
CA LEU A 159 -15.81 10.06 2.12
C LEU A 159 -14.42 10.41 1.55
N ALA A 160 -14.00 9.75 0.46
CA ALA A 160 -12.75 10.11 -0.21
C ALA A 160 -12.83 11.50 -0.85
N MET A 161 -13.97 11.84 -1.47
CA MET A 161 -14.21 13.18 -2.04
C MET A 161 -14.19 14.27 -0.96
N GLU A 162 -14.85 14.05 0.16
CA GLU A 162 -14.83 14.95 1.31
C GLU A 162 -13.40 15.11 1.86
N ALA A 163 -12.68 14.02 1.96
CA ALA A 163 -11.29 14.04 2.43
C ALA A 163 -10.34 14.75 1.45
N LEU A 164 -10.52 14.60 0.13
CA LEU A 164 -9.77 15.37 -0.88
C LEU A 164 -10.03 16.86 -0.76
N ASN A 165 -11.29 17.25 -0.56
CA ASN A 165 -11.65 18.65 -0.32
C ASN A 165 -10.95 19.22 0.94
N ASN A 166 -10.90 18.44 2.04
CA ASN A 166 -10.17 18.84 3.24
C ASN A 166 -8.64 18.82 3.05
N ALA A 167 -8.12 17.93 2.21
CA ALA A 167 -6.69 17.85 1.92
C ALA A 167 -6.21 19.06 1.12
N GLY A 168 -7.05 19.62 0.27
CA GLY A 168 -6.74 20.83 -0.51
C GLY A 168 -6.44 22.08 0.34
N ASP A 169 -7.05 22.18 1.52
CA ASP A 169 -6.79 23.25 2.49
C ASP A 169 -5.67 22.91 3.47
N PHE A 170 -5.17 21.67 3.47
CA PHE A 170 -4.15 21.23 4.40
C PHE A 170 -2.76 21.64 3.93
N GLN A 171 -2.07 22.48 4.69
CA GLN A 171 -0.74 23.03 4.34
C GLN A 171 0.43 22.20 4.86
N GLY A 172 0.14 21.02 5.44
CA GLY A 172 1.16 20.14 6.01
C GLY A 172 1.62 19.05 5.03
N ASN A 173 2.50 18.18 5.51
CA ASN A 173 3.03 17.07 4.72
C ASN A 173 2.07 15.87 4.76
N LEU A 174 1.30 15.70 3.70
CA LEU A 174 0.45 14.54 3.42
C LEU A 174 0.74 14.05 2.01
N ILE A 175 1.02 12.77 1.87
CA ILE A 175 1.21 12.12 0.58
C ILE A 175 -0.02 11.24 0.31
N ILE A 176 -0.68 11.47 -0.82
CA ILE A 176 -1.75 10.60 -1.32
C ILE A 176 -1.18 9.80 -2.48
N LEU A 177 -0.96 8.51 -2.26
CA LEU A 177 -0.54 7.60 -3.30
C LEU A 177 -1.78 6.99 -3.94
N PHE A 178 -2.05 7.43 -5.16
CA PHE A 178 -3.19 6.98 -5.94
C PHE A 178 -2.77 5.86 -6.89
N ASN A 179 -3.27 4.65 -6.63
CA ASN A 179 -3.00 3.47 -7.46
C ASN A 179 -4.14 3.28 -8.47
N ASP A 180 -3.91 3.73 -9.70
CA ASP A 180 -4.86 3.62 -10.80
C ASP A 180 -4.46 2.49 -11.75
N ASN A 181 -5.17 1.38 -11.67
CA ASN A 181 -5.01 0.22 -12.56
C ASN A 181 -6.24 -0.06 -13.43
N GLN A 182 -7.21 0.87 -13.45
CA GLN A 182 -8.46 0.81 -14.21
C GLN A 182 -9.41 -0.31 -13.78
N MET A 183 -9.12 -0.98 -12.68
CA MET A 183 -9.86 -2.16 -12.23
C MET A 183 -10.29 -1.99 -10.77
N SER A 184 -11.59 -2.18 -10.57
CA SER A 184 -12.12 -2.62 -9.28
C SER A 184 -12.57 -4.08 -9.39
N ILE A 185 -13.60 -4.50 -8.65
CA ILE A 185 -14.22 -5.83 -8.86
C ILE A 185 -14.87 -5.90 -10.25
N ALA A 186 -15.39 -4.76 -10.74
CA ALA A 186 -15.92 -4.56 -12.07
C ALA A 186 -15.30 -3.31 -12.71
N GLU A 187 -15.58 -3.06 -13.97
CA GLU A 187 -15.17 -1.82 -14.63
C GLU A 187 -15.70 -0.59 -13.91
N ASN A 188 -14.85 0.40 -13.81
CA ASN A 188 -15.20 1.69 -13.21
C ASN A 188 -15.97 2.56 -14.21
N HIS A 189 -17.09 3.16 -13.78
CA HIS A 189 -17.93 4.01 -14.61
C HIS A 189 -18.16 5.39 -13.97
N GLY A 190 -18.30 6.40 -14.80
CA GLY A 190 -18.66 7.77 -14.38
C GLY A 190 -17.72 8.86 -14.87
N GLY A 191 -18.07 10.10 -14.53
CA GLY A 191 -17.32 11.29 -15.00
C GLY A 191 -15.88 11.33 -14.50
N LEU A 192 -15.65 10.94 -13.25
CA LEU A 192 -14.31 10.84 -12.68
C LEU A 192 -13.39 9.93 -13.51
N TYR A 193 -13.87 8.75 -13.89
CA TYR A 193 -13.04 7.76 -14.60
C TYR A 193 -12.70 8.18 -16.02
N ARG A 194 -13.51 9.05 -16.67
CA ARG A 194 -13.13 9.68 -17.94
C ARG A 194 -11.96 10.63 -17.76
N ASN A 195 -11.97 11.42 -16.69
CA ASN A 195 -10.83 12.30 -16.39
C ASN A 195 -9.57 11.50 -16.00
N LEU A 196 -9.71 10.42 -15.23
CA LEU A 196 -8.57 9.53 -14.93
C LEU A 196 -7.99 8.89 -16.19
N ALA A 197 -8.83 8.51 -17.17
CA ALA A 197 -8.35 8.03 -18.47
C ALA A 197 -7.54 9.10 -19.22
N GLU A 198 -8.04 10.31 -19.28
CA GLU A 198 -7.33 11.44 -19.89
C GLU A 198 -6.00 11.74 -19.18
N LEU A 199 -5.97 11.66 -17.85
CA LEU A 199 -4.73 11.83 -17.07
C LEU A 199 -3.69 10.74 -17.38
N ARG A 200 -4.12 9.49 -17.54
CA ARG A 200 -3.22 8.38 -17.95
C ARG A 200 -2.66 8.59 -19.36
N GLU A 201 -3.54 8.91 -20.33
CA GLU A 201 -3.15 9.12 -21.73
C GLU A 201 -2.18 10.29 -21.90
N THR A 202 -2.29 11.31 -21.06
CA THR A 202 -1.46 12.51 -21.09
C THR A 202 -0.29 12.49 -20.11
N ASN A 203 -0.05 11.37 -19.43
CA ASN A 203 0.93 11.28 -18.34
C ASN A 203 0.75 12.40 -17.29
N GLY A 204 -0.47 12.65 -16.90
CA GLY A 204 -0.82 13.67 -15.90
C GLY A 204 -0.83 15.11 -16.40
N GLN A 205 -0.67 15.35 -17.71
CA GLN A 205 -0.57 16.69 -18.31
C GLN A 205 -1.91 17.22 -18.82
N ALA A 206 -3.02 16.50 -18.62
CA ALA A 206 -4.33 16.96 -19.02
C ALA A 206 -4.64 18.35 -18.43
N GLU A 207 -5.25 19.22 -19.23
CA GLU A 207 -5.69 20.56 -18.80
C GLU A 207 -6.70 20.44 -17.66
N ASN A 208 -7.68 19.53 -17.81
CA ASN A 208 -8.61 19.16 -16.77
C ASN A 208 -8.00 18.10 -15.90
N ASN A 209 -7.60 18.47 -14.69
CA ASN A 209 -7.05 17.54 -13.70
C ASN A 209 -7.90 17.59 -12.43
N PHE A 210 -8.62 16.51 -12.18
CA PHE A 210 -9.49 16.34 -11.02
C PHE A 210 -8.79 16.69 -9.70
N PHE A 211 -7.57 16.22 -9.50
CA PHE A 211 -6.83 16.45 -8.25
C PHE A 211 -6.42 17.92 -8.09
N LYS A 212 -6.00 18.57 -9.17
CA LYS A 212 -5.67 20.01 -9.17
C LYS A 212 -6.87 20.90 -8.85
N THR A 213 -8.10 20.44 -9.12
CA THR A 213 -9.33 21.17 -8.77
C THR A 213 -9.46 21.33 -7.25
N PHE A 214 -8.92 20.41 -6.46
CA PHE A 214 -8.84 20.52 -4.99
C PHE A 214 -7.62 21.30 -4.51
N GLY A 215 -6.77 21.82 -5.39
CA GLY A 215 -5.53 22.49 -5.00
C GLY A 215 -4.37 21.53 -4.66
N LEU A 216 -4.49 20.26 -5.00
CA LEU A 216 -3.45 19.27 -4.75
C LEU A 216 -2.35 19.33 -5.82
N ASP A 217 -1.10 19.19 -5.41
CA ASP A 217 0.06 19.03 -6.31
C ASP A 217 0.06 17.58 -6.86
N TYR A 218 -0.26 17.45 -8.13
CA TYR A 218 -0.34 16.14 -8.81
C TYR A 218 0.92 15.89 -9.63
N LYS A 219 1.57 14.74 -9.36
CA LYS A 219 2.81 14.29 -10.03
C LYS A 219 2.66 12.88 -10.55
#